data_6c2b5772dcef93e94735ce2634312757
#
_entry.id   6c2b5772dcef93e94735ce2634312757
#
_cell.length_a   1.000
_cell.length_b   1.000
_cell.length_c   1.000
_cell.angle_alpha   90.00
_cell.angle_beta   90.00
_cell.angle_gamma   90.00
#
_symmetry.space_group_name_H-M   'P 1'
#
loop_
_entity.id
_entity.type
_entity.pdbx_description
1 polymer ?
#
loop_
_entity_poly.entity_id
_entity_poly.type
_entity_poly.pdbx_seq_one_letter_code
_entity_poly.pdbx_strand_id
1 'polypeptide(L)'
;MAACGALFIAAFVAATFGNWTLARPVKNLTLVYVGADNCAPCEIWQRNHGAAFRDSPEFHRLAYREVKSPNLFDVLKDKNWPEELRGYRQAIGEGVGVPLWLVIADDQIVMQSSGLTQWQEMVLPKIRSLLR
;
A
#
# COMPACT_ATOMS: atom_id res chain seq x y z
N MET A 1 -58.10 49.53 -15.09
CA MET A 1 -58.13 48.10 -14.83
C MET A 1 -56.67 47.66 -14.85
N ALA A 2 -56.07 47.41 -13.70
CA ALA A 2 -54.65 46.99 -13.53
C ALA A 2 -54.62 45.53 -13.21
N ALA A 3 -53.96 44.76 -14.04
CA ALA A 3 -53.68 43.36 -13.77
C ALA A 3 -52.27 43.20 -13.20
N CYS A 4 -52.21 42.87 -11.90
CA CYS A 4 -50.99 42.51 -11.21
C CYS A 4 -50.56 41.09 -11.57
N GLY A 5 -49.45 40.93 -12.31
CA GLY A 5 -48.81 39.66 -12.55
C GLY A 5 -47.79 39.36 -11.42
N ALA A 6 -48.09 38.39 -10.58
CA ALA A 6 -47.14 37.91 -9.57
C ALA A 6 -46.15 36.95 -10.21
N LEU A 7 -44.86 37.35 -10.24
CA LEU A 7 -43.75 36.44 -10.63
C LEU A 7 -43.40 35.56 -9.43
N PHE A 8 -43.68 34.27 -9.53
CA PHE A 8 -43.17 33.29 -8.59
C PHE A 8 -41.74 32.86 -9.03
N ILE A 9 -40.75 33.35 -8.29
CA ILE A 9 -39.39 32.86 -8.44
C ILE A 9 -39.28 31.57 -7.62
N ALA A 10 -39.29 30.46 -8.28
CA ALA A 10 -38.99 29.18 -7.67
C ALA A 10 -37.45 29.04 -7.47
N ALA A 11 -37.01 29.20 -6.22
CA ALA A 11 -35.62 28.93 -5.86
C ALA A 11 -35.37 27.41 -5.85
N PHE A 12 -34.68 26.92 -6.87
CA PHE A 12 -34.14 25.57 -6.87
C PHE A 12 -32.95 25.49 -5.90
N VAL A 13 -33.17 25.00 -4.71
CA VAL A 13 -32.10 24.57 -3.80
C VAL A 13 -31.56 23.26 -4.32
N ALA A 14 -30.46 23.29 -5.09
CA ALA A 14 -29.70 22.09 -5.45
C ALA A 14 -28.99 21.60 -4.17
N ALA A 15 -29.58 20.61 -3.51
CA ALA A 15 -28.93 19.89 -2.45
C ALA A 15 -27.77 19.06 -3.07
N THR A 16 -26.56 19.57 -3.01
CA THR A 16 -25.36 18.80 -3.31
C THR A 16 -25.15 17.78 -2.19
N PHE A 17 -25.73 16.60 -2.36
CA PHE A 17 -25.35 15.46 -1.53
C PHE A 17 -23.92 15.11 -1.89
N GLY A 18 -22.96 15.60 -1.09
CA GLY A 18 -21.60 15.16 -1.16
C GLY A 18 -21.59 13.63 -0.99
N ASN A 19 -21.12 12.91 -1.99
CA ASN A 19 -20.87 11.48 -1.89
C ASN A 19 -19.77 11.26 -0.85
N TRP A 20 -20.16 11.11 0.39
CA TRP A 20 -19.30 10.59 1.44
C TRP A 20 -19.15 9.10 1.15
N THR A 21 -18.22 8.77 0.25
CA THR A 21 -17.75 7.39 0.12
C THR A 21 -17.02 7.06 1.41
N LEU A 22 -17.73 6.45 2.36
CA LEU A 22 -17.10 5.83 3.52
C LEU A 22 -16.09 4.84 2.98
N ALA A 23 -14.80 5.10 3.22
CA ALA A 23 -13.74 4.18 2.85
C ALA A 23 -14.07 2.82 3.48
N ARG A 24 -14.20 1.78 2.64
CA ARG A 24 -14.49 0.44 3.12
C ARG A 24 -13.31 -0.03 3.97
N PRO A 25 -13.55 -0.63 5.14
CA PRO A 25 -12.45 -1.19 5.92
C PRO A 25 -11.75 -2.28 5.11
N VAL A 26 -10.42 -2.30 5.17
CA VAL A 26 -9.59 -3.31 4.52
C VAL A 26 -9.88 -4.66 5.18
N LYS A 27 -10.23 -5.67 4.38
CA LYS A 27 -10.49 -7.03 4.87
C LYS A 27 -9.22 -7.85 4.97
N ASN A 28 -8.36 -7.75 3.94
CA ASN A 28 -7.12 -8.49 3.84
C ASN A 28 -5.97 -7.52 3.58
N LEU A 29 -5.02 -7.47 4.49
CA LEU A 29 -3.81 -6.67 4.35
C LEU A 29 -2.61 -7.59 4.26
N THR A 30 -1.80 -7.43 3.22
CA THR A 30 -0.56 -8.17 3.03
C THR A 30 0.60 -7.19 2.88
N LEU A 31 1.69 -7.45 3.58
CA LEU A 31 2.97 -6.80 3.35
C LEU A 31 3.92 -7.78 2.68
N VAL A 32 4.42 -7.43 1.51
CA VAL A 32 5.49 -8.17 0.83
C VAL A 32 6.79 -7.40 0.98
N TYR A 33 7.76 -8.02 1.60
CA TYR A 33 9.15 -7.57 1.63
C TYR A 33 9.91 -8.23 0.49
N VAL A 34 10.69 -7.45 -0.24
CA VAL A 34 11.54 -7.92 -1.33
C VAL A 34 12.96 -7.48 -1.06
N GLY A 35 13.87 -8.43 -0.99
CA GLY A 35 15.27 -8.17 -0.67
C GLY A 35 16.23 -9.19 -1.24
N ALA A 36 17.52 -8.98 -1.00
CA ALA A 36 18.59 -9.86 -1.44
C ALA A 36 19.63 -10.05 -0.35
N ASP A 37 20.35 -11.18 -0.41
CA ASP A 37 21.38 -11.50 0.58
C ASP A 37 22.60 -10.58 0.48
N ASN A 38 22.94 -10.14 -0.73
CA ASN A 38 24.06 -9.20 -0.98
C ASN A 38 23.61 -7.72 -0.97
N CYS A 39 22.63 -7.37 -0.18
CA CYS A 39 22.05 -6.04 -0.08
C CYS A 39 22.22 -5.50 1.34
N ALA A 40 23.17 -4.59 1.55
CA ALA A 40 23.45 -4.02 2.88
C ALA A 40 22.23 -3.28 3.49
N PRO A 41 21.49 -2.42 2.77
CA PRO A 41 20.27 -1.82 3.30
C PRO A 41 19.18 -2.84 3.68
N CYS A 42 19.08 -3.95 2.93
CA CYS A 42 18.16 -5.04 3.24
C CYS A 42 18.50 -5.69 4.58
N GLU A 43 19.77 -5.96 4.82
CA GLU A 43 20.25 -6.54 6.08
C GLU A 43 20.01 -5.59 7.26
N ILE A 44 20.29 -4.30 7.09
CA ILE A 44 20.04 -3.27 8.11
C ILE A 44 18.56 -3.24 8.47
N TRP A 45 17.67 -3.26 7.48
CA TRP A 45 16.23 -3.29 7.75
C TRP A 45 15.82 -4.54 8.51
N GLN A 46 16.26 -5.71 8.08
CA GLN A 46 15.93 -6.98 8.73
C GLN A 46 16.32 -7.00 10.22
N ARG A 47 17.51 -6.53 10.53
CA ARG A 47 18.00 -6.53 11.92
C ARG A 47 17.35 -5.48 12.80
N ASN A 48 17.19 -4.26 12.30
CA ASN A 48 16.78 -3.12 13.13
C ASN A 48 15.27 -2.90 13.10
N HIS A 49 14.68 -2.86 11.90
CA HIS A 49 13.27 -2.51 11.73
C HIS A 49 12.37 -3.74 11.58
N GLY A 50 12.80 -4.71 10.81
CA GLY A 50 12.04 -5.93 10.56
C GLY A 50 11.85 -6.77 11.82
N ALA A 51 12.88 -6.87 12.66
CA ALA A 51 12.77 -7.56 13.94
C ALA A 51 11.73 -6.89 14.86
N ALA A 52 11.83 -5.57 15.05
CA ALA A 52 10.87 -4.80 15.84
C ALA A 52 9.45 -4.87 15.25
N PHE A 53 9.32 -4.84 13.94
CA PHE A 53 8.03 -4.95 13.27
C PHE A 53 7.37 -6.31 13.52
N ARG A 54 8.12 -7.41 13.46
CA ARG A 54 7.59 -8.75 13.74
C ARG A 54 7.05 -8.91 15.16
N ASP A 55 7.56 -8.13 16.10
CA ASP A 55 7.07 -8.10 17.49
C ASP A 55 5.90 -7.10 17.70
N SER A 56 5.53 -6.35 16.67
CA SER A 56 4.51 -5.30 16.77
C SER A 56 3.08 -5.83 16.66
N PRO A 57 2.10 -5.11 17.25
CA PRO A 57 0.68 -5.46 17.09
C PRO A 57 0.22 -5.42 15.62
N GLU A 58 0.79 -4.53 14.81
CA GLU A 58 0.47 -4.41 13.39
C GLU A 58 0.79 -5.69 12.62
N PHE A 59 1.92 -6.33 12.92
CA PHE A 59 2.35 -7.57 12.27
C PHE A 59 1.33 -8.69 12.43
N HIS A 60 0.72 -8.81 13.60
CA HIS A 60 -0.27 -9.86 13.89
C HIS A 60 -1.63 -9.63 13.22
N ARG A 61 -1.82 -8.48 12.57
CA ARG A 61 -3.07 -8.10 11.91
C ARG A 61 -2.96 -8.11 10.38
N LEU A 62 -1.85 -8.59 9.83
CA LEU A 62 -1.63 -8.68 8.39
C LEU A 62 -0.95 -9.99 8.02
N ALA A 63 -1.01 -10.35 6.74
CA ALA A 63 -0.19 -11.39 6.18
C ALA A 63 1.18 -10.82 5.78
N TYR A 64 2.25 -11.48 6.19
CA TYR A 64 3.62 -11.08 5.85
C TYR A 64 4.26 -12.13 4.94
N ARG A 65 4.83 -11.66 3.85
CA ARG A 65 5.51 -12.50 2.85
C ARG A 65 6.88 -11.91 2.53
N GLU A 66 7.85 -12.79 2.31
CA GLU A 66 9.18 -12.39 1.88
C GLU A 66 9.51 -12.98 0.51
N VAL A 67 10.07 -12.14 -0.37
CA VAL A 67 10.70 -12.53 -1.62
C VAL A 67 12.17 -12.22 -1.48
N LYS A 68 13.00 -13.25 -1.52
CA LYS A 68 14.46 -13.13 -1.36
C LYS A 68 15.19 -13.77 -2.51
N SER A 69 16.32 -13.17 -2.85
CA SER A 69 17.27 -13.69 -3.81
C SER A 69 18.68 -13.62 -3.24
N PRO A 70 19.58 -14.54 -3.57
CA PRO A 70 21.01 -14.43 -3.22
C PRO A 70 21.63 -13.15 -3.80
N ASN A 71 21.15 -12.68 -4.95
CA ASN A 71 21.69 -11.55 -5.67
C ASN A 71 20.65 -10.46 -5.94
N LEU A 72 20.98 -9.22 -5.57
CA LEU A 72 20.09 -8.06 -5.75
C LEU A 72 19.72 -7.79 -7.22
N PHE A 73 20.56 -8.18 -8.18
CA PHE A 73 20.26 -8.03 -9.61
C PHE A 73 19.25 -9.07 -10.15
N ASP A 74 19.02 -10.13 -9.38
CA ASP A 74 18.12 -11.21 -9.75
C ASP A 74 16.78 -11.18 -9.00
N VAL A 75 16.64 -10.29 -8.03
CA VAL A 75 15.50 -10.30 -7.10
C VAL A 75 14.16 -10.11 -7.81
N LEU A 76 14.13 -9.39 -8.93
CA LEU A 76 12.92 -9.18 -9.72
C LEU A 76 12.69 -10.26 -10.79
N LYS A 77 13.54 -11.28 -10.90
CA LYS A 77 13.30 -12.39 -11.82
C LYS A 77 12.19 -13.30 -11.27
N ASP A 78 11.27 -13.70 -12.14
CA ASP A 78 10.08 -14.49 -11.79
C ASP A 78 10.40 -15.76 -11.01
N LYS A 79 11.57 -16.38 -11.28
CA LYS A 79 12.03 -17.59 -10.57
C LYS A 79 12.16 -17.42 -9.05
N ASN A 80 12.36 -16.17 -8.58
CA ASN A 80 12.50 -15.85 -7.17
C ASN A 80 11.15 -15.50 -6.49
N TRP A 81 10.07 -15.40 -7.28
CA TRP A 81 8.75 -15.04 -6.80
C TRP A 81 7.85 -16.26 -6.71
N PRO A 82 7.24 -16.52 -5.53
CA PRO A 82 6.19 -17.52 -5.42
C PRO A 82 5.08 -17.27 -6.44
N GLU A 83 4.45 -18.32 -6.92
CA GLU A 83 3.44 -18.24 -7.99
C GLU A 83 2.34 -17.25 -7.65
N GLU A 84 1.85 -17.29 -6.42
CA GLU A 84 0.78 -16.41 -5.92
C GLU A 84 1.17 -14.93 -5.88
N LEU A 85 2.47 -14.58 -5.93
CA LEU A 85 2.97 -13.21 -5.93
C LEU A 85 3.42 -12.72 -7.30
N ARG A 86 3.47 -13.57 -8.32
CA ARG A 86 3.96 -13.19 -9.66
C ARG A 86 3.12 -12.13 -10.35
N GLY A 87 1.82 -12.10 -10.09
CA GLY A 87 0.95 -11.03 -10.59
C GLY A 87 1.38 -9.64 -10.08
N TYR A 88 1.77 -9.56 -8.81
CA TYR A 88 2.29 -8.31 -8.24
C TYR A 88 3.67 -7.98 -8.79
N ARG A 89 4.53 -8.97 -9.02
CA ARG A 89 5.84 -8.78 -9.65
C ARG A 89 5.71 -8.08 -11.01
N GLN A 90 4.77 -8.50 -11.82
CA GLN A 90 4.52 -7.90 -13.14
C GLN A 90 4.06 -6.43 -13.02
N ALA A 91 3.29 -6.11 -11.99
CA ALA A 91 2.76 -4.76 -11.78
C ALA A 91 3.81 -3.73 -11.31
N ILE A 92 4.90 -4.16 -10.67
CA ILE A 92 5.92 -3.23 -10.14
C ILE A 92 6.92 -2.73 -11.19
N GLY A 93 6.96 -3.31 -12.37
CA GLY A 93 7.87 -2.89 -13.45
C GLY A 93 9.33 -3.29 -13.23
N GLU A 94 10.20 -2.71 -14.05
CA GLU A 94 11.64 -2.94 -14.03
C GLU A 94 12.39 -1.81 -13.31
N GLY A 95 13.64 -2.10 -12.89
CA GLY A 95 14.55 -1.07 -12.35
C GLY A 95 14.21 -0.60 -10.93
N VAL A 96 13.39 -1.33 -10.19
CA VAL A 96 13.06 -1.00 -8.81
C VAL A 96 14.17 -1.51 -7.88
N GLY A 97 14.59 -0.67 -6.94
CA GLY A 97 15.63 -1.00 -5.95
C GLY A 97 15.08 -1.82 -4.77
N VAL A 98 16.01 -2.42 -4.01
CA VAL A 98 15.73 -3.16 -2.78
C VAL A 98 16.46 -2.50 -1.58
N PRO A 99 15.95 -2.62 -0.35
CA PRO A 99 14.72 -3.30 0.04
C PRO A 99 13.49 -2.63 -0.57
N LEU A 100 12.52 -3.45 -0.98
CA LEU A 100 11.25 -3.00 -1.54
C LEU A 100 10.11 -3.56 -0.69
N TRP A 101 9.08 -2.76 -0.49
CA TRP A 101 7.84 -3.20 0.15
C TRP A 101 6.65 -2.95 -0.76
N LEU A 102 5.78 -3.95 -0.82
CA LEU A 102 4.46 -3.82 -1.41
C LEU A 102 3.43 -3.92 -0.29
N VAL A 103 2.62 -2.90 -0.14
CA VAL A 103 1.44 -2.93 0.72
C VAL A 103 0.24 -3.27 -0.16
N ILE A 104 -0.36 -4.42 0.11
CA ILE A 104 -1.46 -4.97 -0.67
C ILE A 104 -2.70 -5.01 0.21
N ALA A 105 -3.74 -4.31 -0.21
CA ALA A 105 -5.03 -4.28 0.47
C ALA A 105 -6.10 -4.84 -0.45
N ASP A 106 -6.80 -5.89 0.01
CA ASP A 106 -7.85 -6.56 -0.76
C ASP A 106 -7.41 -6.88 -2.21
N ASP A 107 -6.23 -7.52 -2.32
CA ASP A 107 -5.59 -7.96 -3.57
C ASP A 107 -5.11 -6.83 -4.52
N GLN A 108 -5.10 -5.58 -4.05
CA GLN A 108 -4.59 -4.45 -4.81
C GLN A 108 -3.33 -3.86 -4.16
N ILE A 109 -2.30 -3.56 -4.96
CA ILE A 109 -1.15 -2.79 -4.47
C ILE A 109 -1.62 -1.37 -4.20
N VAL A 110 -1.62 -0.98 -2.92
CA VAL A 110 -1.98 0.37 -2.48
C VAL A 110 -0.76 1.23 -2.17
N MET A 111 0.41 0.61 -2.06
CA MET A 111 1.68 1.28 -1.93
C MET A 111 2.82 0.39 -2.40
N GLN A 112 3.75 0.98 -3.12
CA GLN A 112 5.06 0.42 -3.47
C GLN A 112 6.10 1.42 -3.04
N SER A 113 7.09 1.00 -2.28
CA SER A 113 8.14 1.89 -1.79
C SER A 113 9.44 1.13 -1.61
N SER A 114 10.56 1.74 -1.96
CA SER A 114 11.88 1.14 -1.83
C SER A 114 12.86 2.08 -1.15
N GLY A 115 13.87 1.48 -0.49
CA GLY A 115 14.89 2.20 0.26
C GLY A 115 14.64 2.23 1.77
N LEU A 116 15.74 2.15 2.53
CA LEU A 116 15.69 1.97 3.98
C LEU A 116 14.88 3.06 4.72
N THR A 117 15.06 4.31 4.34
CA THR A 117 14.36 5.46 4.95
C THR A 117 12.86 5.40 4.76
N GLN A 118 12.41 4.88 3.62
CA GLN A 118 11.00 4.82 3.27
C GLN A 118 10.18 3.91 4.18
N TRP A 119 10.81 2.95 4.84
CA TRP A 119 10.11 2.11 5.80
C TRP A 119 9.41 2.91 6.89
N GLN A 120 10.15 3.79 7.54
CA GLN A 120 9.62 4.60 8.65
C GLN A 120 8.75 5.76 8.18
N GLU A 121 9.12 6.38 7.07
CA GLU A 121 8.44 7.58 6.58
C GLU A 121 7.15 7.30 5.82
N MET A 122 7.07 6.15 5.14
CA MET A 122 5.96 5.85 4.23
C MET A 122 5.26 4.54 4.53
N VAL A 123 6.01 3.44 4.63
CA VAL A 123 5.43 2.09 4.64
C VAL A 123 4.71 1.81 5.95
N LEU A 124 5.40 1.95 7.08
CA LEU A 124 4.81 1.69 8.40
C LEU A 124 3.62 2.62 8.72
N PRO A 125 3.69 3.93 8.45
CA PRO A 125 2.51 4.80 8.59
C PRO A 125 1.32 4.38 7.71
N LYS A 126 1.58 3.93 6.48
CA LYS A 126 0.52 3.42 5.59
C LYS A 126 -0.15 2.18 6.16
N ILE A 127 0.62 1.20 6.62
CA ILE A 127 0.11 0.00 7.28
C ILE A 127 -0.79 0.40 8.45
N ARG A 128 -0.31 1.28 9.33
CA ARG A 128 -1.08 1.76 10.48
C ARG A 128 -2.38 2.44 10.09
N SER A 129 -2.37 3.22 9.02
CA SER A 129 -3.58 3.89 8.52
C SER A 129 -4.64 2.90 8.02
N LEU A 130 -4.22 1.78 7.43
CA LEU A 130 -5.11 0.75 6.90
C LEU A 130 -5.67 -0.17 7.98
N LEU A 131 -5.01 -0.25 9.14
CA LEU A 131 -5.41 -1.08 10.28
C LEU A 131 -6.29 -0.35 11.33
N ARG A 132 -6.58 0.92 11.09
CA ARG A 132 -7.46 1.72 11.98
C ARG A 132 -8.91 1.32 11.90
#